data_ce793414a03086f6e77fefb8d9b05da2
#
_entry.id   ce793414a03086f6e77fefb8d9b05da2
#
_cell.length_a   1.000
_cell.length_b   1.000
_cell.length_c   1.000
_cell.angle_alpha   90.00
_cell.angle_beta   90.00
_cell.angle_gamma   90.00
#
_symmetry.space_group_name_H-M   'P 1'
#
loop_
_entity.id
_entity.type
_entity.pdbx_description
1 polymer ?
#
loop_
_entity_poly.entity_id
_entity_poly.type
_entity_poly.pdbx_seq_one_letter_code
_entity_poly.pdbx_strand_id
1 'polypeptide(L)'
;MKKILLLITLSFTFTSFAQYAIVSAVDIKEGSEADYLKTEKFWGPLHKKAIEDGVQTQQAVWKVIQTNDERENPADYFIITSFSSKEQLENYSSADFGSYAQEVYKGKMSRRAITRMFDNSPNSSNERRNYHLKAVSRTVLAGGGLKPGDRMSITSTISKS
;
A
#
# COMPACT_ATOMS: atom_id res chain seq x y z
N MET A 1 28.76 48.83 9.59
CA MET A 1 29.05 47.49 9.01
C MET A 1 27.97 46.51 9.50
N LYS A 2 26.99 46.19 8.64
CA LYS A 2 25.87 45.27 9.00
C LYS A 2 26.33 43.84 8.70
N LYS A 3 26.49 43.02 9.73
CA LYS A 3 26.74 41.59 9.57
C LYS A 3 25.44 40.90 9.14
N ILE A 4 25.36 40.52 7.89
CA ILE A 4 24.29 39.67 7.36
C ILE A 4 24.60 38.25 7.84
N LEU A 5 23.81 37.78 8.80
CA LEU A 5 23.83 36.39 9.26
C LEU A 5 23.04 35.57 8.23
N LEU A 6 23.76 34.91 7.32
CA LEU A 6 23.18 34.01 6.36
C LEU A 6 22.79 32.71 7.10
N LEU A 7 21.51 32.62 7.49
CA LEU A 7 20.95 31.41 8.07
C LEU A 7 20.75 30.39 6.94
N ILE A 8 21.73 29.54 6.70
CA ILE A 8 21.57 28.37 5.82
C ILE A 8 20.69 27.39 6.57
N THR A 9 19.39 27.45 6.31
CA THR A 9 18.47 26.39 6.68
C THR A 9 18.81 25.18 5.81
N LEU A 10 19.64 24.30 6.34
CA LEU A 10 19.92 22.99 5.76
C LEU A 10 18.62 22.19 5.82
N SER A 11 17.85 22.25 4.75
CA SER A 11 16.66 21.40 4.58
C SER A 11 17.15 19.96 4.45
N PHE A 12 17.29 19.27 5.59
CA PHE A 12 17.41 17.83 5.59
C PHE A 12 16.08 17.27 5.05
N THR A 13 16.04 17.00 3.78
CA THR A 13 15.00 16.12 3.22
C THR A 13 15.27 14.73 3.79
N PHE A 14 14.66 14.46 4.95
CA PHE A 14 14.58 13.11 5.46
C PHE A 14 13.75 12.33 4.44
N THR A 15 14.40 11.58 3.56
CA THR A 15 13.73 10.54 2.82
C THR A 15 13.25 9.53 3.86
N SER A 16 11.96 9.65 4.23
CA SER A 16 11.32 8.73 5.16
C SER A 16 11.27 7.37 4.49
N PHE A 17 12.24 6.51 4.86
CA PHE A 17 12.24 5.14 4.39
C PHE A 17 11.16 4.35 5.14
N ALA A 18 10.35 3.62 4.42
CA ALA A 18 9.39 2.72 5.02
C ALA A 18 10.11 1.72 5.94
N GLN A 19 9.81 1.80 7.24
CA GLN A 19 10.37 0.89 8.25
C GLN A 19 9.39 -0.23 8.59
N TYR A 20 8.12 -0.04 8.30
CA TYR A 20 7.04 -0.98 8.55
C TYR A 20 6.19 -1.13 7.30
N ALA A 21 5.58 -2.29 7.14
CA ALA A 21 4.65 -2.53 6.05
C ALA A 21 3.54 -3.50 6.46
N ILE A 22 2.38 -3.35 5.82
CA ILE A 22 1.39 -4.41 5.72
C ILE A 22 1.51 -4.98 4.31
N VAL A 23 1.72 -6.29 4.22
CA VAL A 23 1.68 -7.03 2.97
C VAL A 23 0.43 -7.90 2.97
N SER A 24 -0.49 -7.63 2.06
CA SER A 24 -1.67 -8.46 1.85
C SER A 24 -1.43 -9.36 0.65
N ALA A 25 -1.37 -10.67 0.88
CA ALA A 25 -1.37 -11.69 -0.15
C ALA A 25 -2.83 -12.03 -0.49
N VAL A 26 -3.21 -11.86 -1.74
CA VAL A 26 -4.60 -12.00 -2.22
C VAL A 26 -4.66 -13.09 -3.26
N ASP A 27 -5.45 -14.12 -2.99
CA ASP A 27 -5.90 -15.13 -3.95
C ASP A 27 -7.26 -14.69 -4.49
N ILE A 28 -7.39 -14.51 -5.81
CA ILE A 28 -8.63 -14.07 -6.44
C ILE A 28 -9.46 -15.27 -6.90
N LYS A 29 -10.77 -15.09 -6.94
CA LYS A 29 -11.67 -16.10 -7.52
C LYS A 29 -11.41 -16.25 -9.01
N GLU A 30 -11.48 -17.47 -9.50
CA GLU A 30 -11.39 -17.75 -10.93
C GLU A 30 -12.36 -16.86 -11.73
N GLY A 31 -11.86 -16.23 -12.78
CA GLY A 31 -12.63 -15.32 -13.63
C GLY A 31 -12.92 -13.93 -13.02
N SER A 32 -12.51 -13.63 -11.78
CA SER A 32 -12.83 -12.37 -11.09
C SER A 32 -11.75 -11.31 -11.21
N GLU A 33 -10.72 -11.51 -12.03
CA GLU A 33 -9.61 -10.55 -12.15
C GLU A 33 -10.05 -9.13 -12.53
N ALA A 34 -10.98 -9.02 -13.47
CA ALA A 34 -11.50 -7.72 -13.92
C ALA A 34 -12.20 -6.95 -12.78
N ASP A 35 -13.00 -7.66 -11.97
CA ASP A 35 -13.69 -7.08 -10.81
C ASP A 35 -12.71 -6.73 -9.70
N TYR A 36 -11.70 -7.56 -9.46
CA TYR A 36 -10.62 -7.26 -8.53
C TYR A 36 -9.88 -5.98 -8.93
N LEU A 37 -9.42 -5.88 -10.17
CA LEU A 37 -8.71 -4.69 -10.66
C LEU A 37 -9.59 -3.43 -10.67
N LYS A 38 -10.90 -3.57 -10.91
CA LYS A 38 -11.85 -2.47 -10.75
C LYS A 38 -11.94 -1.98 -9.31
N THR A 39 -11.90 -2.90 -8.36
CA THR A 39 -11.87 -2.60 -6.93
C THR A 39 -10.57 -1.88 -6.57
N GLU A 40 -9.41 -2.38 -7.00
CA GLU A 40 -8.12 -1.72 -6.75
C GLU A 40 -8.06 -0.31 -7.37
N LYS A 41 -8.64 -0.14 -8.56
CA LYS A 41 -8.77 1.18 -9.19
C LYS A 41 -9.64 2.16 -8.37
N PHE A 42 -10.65 1.65 -7.67
CA PHE A 42 -11.43 2.47 -6.74
C PHE A 42 -10.61 2.85 -5.50
N TRP A 43 -9.81 1.94 -4.95
CA TRP A 43 -9.00 2.19 -3.77
C TRP A 43 -7.81 3.13 -4.02
N GLY A 44 -7.24 3.16 -5.22
CA GLY A 44 -6.05 3.94 -5.55
C GLY A 44 -6.10 5.42 -5.14
N PRO A 45 -7.14 6.19 -5.55
CA PRO A 45 -7.30 7.60 -5.14
C PRO A 45 -7.48 7.79 -3.63
N LEU A 46 -8.08 6.82 -2.92
CA LEU A 46 -8.23 6.85 -1.48
C LEU A 46 -6.88 6.71 -0.79
N HIS A 47 -6.07 5.76 -1.24
CA HIS A 47 -4.70 5.58 -0.75
C HIS A 47 -3.82 6.79 -1.06
N LYS A 48 -3.99 7.41 -2.23
CA LYS A 48 -3.31 8.68 -2.54
C LYS A 48 -3.65 9.75 -1.50
N LYS A 49 -4.92 9.93 -1.18
CA LYS A 49 -5.35 10.86 -0.14
C LYS A 49 -4.77 10.50 1.24
N ALA A 50 -4.76 9.22 1.60
CA ALA A 50 -4.17 8.75 2.84
C ALA A 50 -2.65 9.01 2.91
N ILE A 51 -1.93 8.99 1.78
CA ILE A 51 -0.52 9.37 1.70
C ILE A 51 -0.37 10.89 1.91
N GLU A 52 -1.19 11.70 1.25
CA GLU A 52 -1.19 13.15 1.38
C GLU A 52 -1.48 13.60 2.83
N ASP A 53 -2.34 12.88 3.54
CA ASP A 53 -2.68 13.14 4.95
C ASP A 53 -1.69 12.48 5.95
N GLY A 54 -0.64 11.83 5.47
CA GLY A 54 0.40 11.23 6.31
C GLY A 54 -0.03 9.96 7.05
N VAL A 55 -1.13 9.33 6.65
CA VAL A 55 -1.63 8.06 7.25
C VAL A 55 -0.74 6.89 6.86
N GLN A 56 -0.16 6.93 5.68
CA GLN A 56 0.77 5.96 5.13
C GLN A 56 1.79 6.65 4.25
N THR A 57 2.88 5.97 3.89
CA THR A 57 3.93 6.56 3.03
C THR A 57 3.83 6.11 1.58
N GLN A 58 3.33 4.90 1.35
CA GLN A 58 3.20 4.31 0.02
C GLN A 58 2.16 3.20 0.02
N GLN A 59 1.55 2.96 -1.14
CA GLN A 59 0.78 1.76 -1.42
C GLN A 59 1.06 1.32 -2.86
N ALA A 60 1.24 0.01 -3.06
CA ALA A 60 1.43 -0.58 -4.38
C ALA A 60 0.73 -1.93 -4.48
N VAL A 61 0.16 -2.21 -5.65
CA VAL A 61 -0.44 -3.50 -5.99
C VAL A 61 0.47 -4.21 -6.99
N TRP A 62 0.84 -5.44 -6.71
CA TRP A 62 1.75 -6.26 -7.51
C TRP A 62 1.03 -7.51 -7.97
N LYS A 63 1.04 -7.79 -9.26
CA LYS A 63 0.57 -9.07 -9.81
C LYS A 63 1.70 -10.10 -9.73
N VAL A 64 1.39 -11.29 -9.25
CA VAL A 64 2.32 -12.43 -9.28
C VAL A 64 2.41 -12.92 -10.72
N ILE A 65 3.62 -12.95 -11.28
CA ILE A 65 3.88 -13.44 -12.64
C ILE A 65 4.52 -14.83 -12.64
N GLN A 66 5.12 -15.23 -11.49
CA GLN A 66 5.73 -16.53 -11.28
C GLN A 66 5.83 -16.78 -9.78
N THR A 67 5.52 -18.00 -9.36
CA THR A 67 5.63 -18.42 -7.96
C THR A 67 6.08 -19.89 -7.90
N ASN A 68 6.75 -20.25 -6.80
CA ASN A 68 7.01 -21.61 -6.37
C ASN A 68 6.21 -21.95 -5.10
N ASP A 69 5.17 -21.16 -4.82
CA ASP A 69 4.25 -21.42 -3.72
C ASP A 69 3.34 -22.61 -4.07
N GLU A 70 3.49 -23.70 -3.34
CA GLU A 70 2.79 -24.98 -3.57
C GLU A 70 1.50 -25.07 -2.74
N ARG A 71 1.06 -23.97 -2.10
CA ARG A 71 -0.21 -23.95 -1.37
C ARG A 71 -1.38 -24.14 -2.33
N GLU A 72 -2.49 -24.64 -1.82
CA GLU A 72 -3.74 -24.82 -2.59
C GLU A 72 -4.21 -23.48 -3.19
N ASN A 73 -4.09 -22.38 -2.43
CA ASN A 73 -4.47 -21.03 -2.84
C ASN A 73 -3.24 -20.10 -2.78
N PRO A 74 -2.33 -20.15 -3.78
CA PRO A 74 -1.23 -19.21 -3.86
C PRO A 74 -1.76 -17.80 -4.14
N ALA A 75 -1.00 -16.78 -3.76
CA ALA A 75 -1.42 -15.42 -4.03
C ALA A 75 -1.28 -15.07 -5.52
N ASP A 76 -2.30 -14.44 -6.09
CA ASP A 76 -2.25 -13.81 -7.42
C ASP A 76 -1.73 -12.39 -7.35
N TYR A 77 -1.98 -11.71 -6.22
CA TYR A 77 -1.59 -10.32 -5.99
C TYR A 77 -0.99 -10.12 -4.61
N PHE A 78 -0.08 -9.15 -4.53
CA PHE A 78 0.39 -8.58 -3.28
C PHE A 78 0.04 -7.09 -3.25
N ILE A 79 -0.61 -6.66 -2.16
CA ILE A 79 -0.79 -5.25 -1.85
C ILE A 79 0.21 -4.91 -0.75
N ILE A 80 1.05 -3.91 -0.98
CA ILE A 80 2.07 -3.48 -0.02
C ILE A 80 1.75 -2.05 0.40
N THR A 81 1.38 -1.87 1.66
CA THR A 81 1.19 -0.56 2.29
C THR A 81 2.36 -0.31 3.24
N SER A 82 3.03 0.82 3.08
CA SER A 82 4.27 1.15 3.79
C SER A 82 4.07 2.29 4.78
N PHE A 83 4.84 2.27 5.88
CA PHE A 83 4.77 3.22 6.98
C PHE A 83 6.18 3.63 7.41
N SER A 84 6.35 4.89 7.82
CA SER A 84 7.62 5.42 8.32
C SER A 84 7.87 5.09 9.79
N SER A 85 6.83 4.79 10.56
CA SER A 85 6.92 4.50 11.99
C SER A 85 5.93 3.42 12.42
N LYS A 86 6.18 2.85 13.59
CA LYS A 86 5.26 1.90 14.24
C LYS A 86 3.92 2.57 14.58
N GLU A 87 3.97 3.79 15.06
CA GLU A 87 2.78 4.58 15.39
C GLU A 87 1.89 4.80 14.15
N GLN A 88 2.49 5.15 13.00
CA GLN A 88 1.75 5.28 11.75
C GLN A 88 1.06 3.97 11.35
N LEU A 89 1.75 2.82 11.48
CA LEU A 89 1.19 1.49 11.25
C LEU A 89 0.01 1.20 12.21
N GLU A 90 0.17 1.49 13.51
CA GLU A 90 -0.85 1.22 14.53
C GLU A 90 -2.10 2.09 14.31
N ASN A 91 -1.92 3.34 13.90
CA ASN A 91 -3.00 4.27 13.63
C ASN A 91 -3.70 4.03 12.28
N TYR A 92 -3.12 3.25 11.39
CA TYR A 92 -3.68 2.98 10.06
C TYR A 92 -5.07 2.35 10.09
N SER A 93 -5.34 1.46 11.05
CA SER A 93 -6.65 0.81 11.20
C SER A 93 -7.78 1.76 11.59
N SER A 94 -7.45 2.94 12.15
CA SER A 94 -8.41 3.98 12.52
C SER A 94 -8.67 5.01 11.41
N ALA A 95 -7.99 4.89 10.26
CA ALA A 95 -8.17 5.80 9.14
C ALA A 95 -9.58 5.69 8.55
N ASP A 96 -10.25 6.84 8.40
CA ASP A 96 -11.61 6.91 7.85
C ASP A 96 -11.60 6.94 6.33
N PHE A 97 -11.38 5.78 5.71
CA PHE A 97 -11.47 5.63 4.26
C PHE A 97 -12.86 5.92 3.70
N GLY A 98 -13.91 5.85 4.52
CA GLY A 98 -15.26 6.25 4.13
C GLY A 98 -15.35 7.75 3.85
N SER A 99 -14.78 8.58 4.72
CA SER A 99 -14.68 10.02 4.50
C SER A 99 -13.80 10.35 3.31
N TYR A 100 -12.67 9.68 3.15
CA TYR A 100 -11.81 9.83 1.95
C TYR A 100 -12.59 9.54 0.66
N ALA A 101 -13.37 8.47 0.63
CA ALA A 101 -14.15 8.14 -0.56
C ALA A 101 -15.22 9.21 -0.87
N GLN A 102 -15.88 9.76 0.15
CA GLN A 102 -16.85 10.84 -0.04
C GLN A 102 -16.20 12.12 -0.58
N GLU A 103 -14.99 12.45 -0.13
CA GLU A 103 -14.22 13.60 -0.61
C GLU A 103 -13.73 13.39 -2.05
N VAL A 104 -13.02 12.29 -2.29
CA VAL A 104 -12.36 11.97 -3.58
C VAL A 104 -13.37 11.78 -4.71
N TYR A 105 -14.52 11.18 -4.40
CA TYR A 105 -15.57 10.88 -5.37
C TYR A 105 -16.74 11.86 -5.35
N LYS A 106 -16.59 13.00 -4.65
CA LYS A 106 -17.61 14.07 -4.65
C LYS A 106 -17.96 14.50 -6.07
N GLY A 107 -19.25 14.48 -6.40
CA GLY A 107 -19.75 14.82 -7.74
C GLY A 107 -19.48 13.78 -8.84
N LYS A 108 -18.73 12.69 -8.55
CA LYS A 108 -18.44 11.61 -9.51
C LYS A 108 -19.21 10.33 -9.19
N MET A 109 -19.46 10.06 -7.92
CA MET A 109 -20.18 8.87 -7.48
C MET A 109 -21.21 9.25 -6.40
N SER A 110 -22.36 8.56 -6.40
CA SER A 110 -23.32 8.69 -5.31
C SER A 110 -22.83 7.98 -4.05
N ARG A 111 -23.30 8.39 -2.86
CA ARG A 111 -22.99 7.69 -1.59
C ARG A 111 -23.30 6.21 -1.67
N ARG A 112 -24.46 5.84 -2.23
CA ARG A 112 -24.87 4.44 -2.41
C ARG A 112 -23.91 3.66 -3.31
N ALA A 113 -23.34 4.29 -4.36
CA ALA A 113 -22.36 3.66 -5.22
C ALA A 113 -21.02 3.46 -4.48
N ILE A 114 -20.59 4.43 -3.67
CA ILE A 114 -19.40 4.33 -2.82
C ILE A 114 -19.56 3.18 -1.81
N THR A 115 -20.67 3.14 -1.04
CA THR A 115 -20.96 2.05 -0.09
C THR A 115 -20.89 0.69 -0.77
N ARG A 116 -21.51 0.56 -1.96
CA ARG A 116 -21.50 -0.69 -2.72
C ARG A 116 -20.07 -1.12 -3.13
N MET A 117 -19.16 -0.17 -3.40
CA MET A 117 -17.76 -0.50 -3.69
C MET A 117 -17.04 -1.05 -2.46
N PHE A 118 -17.30 -0.52 -1.27
CA PHE A 118 -16.76 -1.06 -0.02
C PHE A 118 -17.31 -2.47 0.26
N ASP A 119 -18.63 -2.64 0.17
CA ASP A 119 -19.30 -3.91 0.44
C ASP A 119 -18.85 -5.04 -0.52
N ASN A 120 -18.59 -4.69 -1.77
CA ASN A 120 -18.17 -5.64 -2.78
C ASN A 120 -16.66 -5.89 -2.82
N SER A 121 -15.87 -5.09 -2.13
CA SER A 121 -14.41 -5.16 -2.16
C SER A 121 -13.85 -6.55 -1.81
N PRO A 122 -14.40 -7.31 -0.84
CA PRO A 122 -13.93 -8.67 -0.55
C PRO A 122 -14.44 -9.74 -1.51
N ASN A 123 -15.44 -9.44 -2.35
CA ASN A 123 -16.17 -10.47 -3.09
C ASN A 123 -15.38 -11.11 -4.23
N SER A 124 -14.35 -10.46 -4.75
CA SER A 124 -13.51 -10.96 -5.84
C SER A 124 -12.34 -11.84 -5.38
N SER A 125 -12.13 -12.01 -4.08
CA SER A 125 -11.06 -12.86 -3.52
C SER A 125 -11.64 -14.09 -2.81
N ASN A 126 -10.90 -15.21 -2.87
CA ASN A 126 -11.12 -16.38 -2.04
C ASN A 126 -10.50 -16.17 -0.66
N GLU A 127 -9.27 -15.70 -0.65
CA GLU A 127 -8.49 -15.53 0.56
C GLU A 127 -7.67 -14.24 0.52
N ARG A 128 -7.51 -13.63 1.69
CA ARG A 128 -6.57 -12.52 1.92
C ARG A 128 -5.81 -12.78 3.20
N ARG A 129 -4.48 -12.86 3.11
CA ARG A 129 -3.57 -13.03 4.24
C ARG A 129 -2.78 -11.75 4.43
N ASN A 130 -2.81 -11.19 5.65
CA ASN A 130 -2.11 -9.96 5.99
C ASN A 130 -0.90 -10.26 6.87
N TYR A 131 0.25 -9.72 6.49
CA TYR A 131 1.50 -9.80 7.23
C TYR A 131 1.93 -8.39 7.64
N HIS A 132 2.15 -8.18 8.93
CA HIS A 132 2.69 -6.95 9.47
C HIS A 132 4.21 -7.10 9.59
N LEU A 133 4.95 -6.30 8.86
CA LEU A 133 6.39 -6.43 8.70
C LEU A 133 7.11 -5.24 9.31
N LYS A 134 8.30 -5.51 9.88
CA LYS A 134 9.29 -4.50 10.26
C LYS A 134 10.56 -4.75 9.46
N ALA A 135 11.08 -3.72 8.80
CA ALA A 135 12.35 -3.82 8.09
C ALA A 135 13.48 -4.05 9.10
N VAL A 136 14.26 -5.11 8.90
CA VAL A 136 15.44 -5.43 9.72
C VAL A 136 16.74 -5.10 8.98
N SER A 137 16.69 -5.05 7.64
CA SER A 137 17.81 -4.65 6.80
C SER A 137 17.28 -4.11 5.48
N ARG A 138 17.99 -3.17 4.88
CA ARG A 138 17.66 -2.61 3.59
C ARG A 138 18.93 -2.19 2.85
N THR A 139 19.03 -2.54 1.58
CA THR A 139 20.05 -2.02 0.67
C THR A 139 19.34 -1.38 -0.52
N VAL A 140 19.62 -0.10 -0.77
CA VAL A 140 19.09 0.64 -1.92
C VAL A 140 20.19 1.45 -2.56
N LEU A 141 20.13 1.59 -3.87
CA LEU A 141 20.96 2.55 -4.59
C LEU A 141 20.43 3.98 -4.33
N ALA A 142 21.33 4.95 -4.27
CA ALA A 142 20.95 6.36 -4.13
C ALA A 142 20.02 6.75 -5.30
N GLY A 143 18.86 7.33 -4.98
CA GLY A 143 17.85 7.72 -5.97
C GLY A 143 16.94 6.58 -6.46
N GLY A 144 17.12 5.36 -5.97
CA GLY A 144 16.30 4.20 -6.35
C GLY A 144 14.97 4.14 -5.60
N GLY A 145 13.86 4.37 -6.29
CA GLY A 145 12.50 4.02 -5.88
C GLY A 145 11.89 3.09 -6.92
N LEU A 146 11.04 2.14 -6.49
CA LEU A 146 10.30 1.28 -7.43
C LEU A 146 9.29 2.13 -8.21
N LYS A 147 9.19 1.89 -9.50
CA LYS A 147 8.28 2.57 -10.43
C LYS A 147 7.26 1.57 -10.98
N PRO A 148 6.09 2.03 -11.46
CA PRO A 148 5.17 1.17 -12.19
C PRO A 148 5.90 0.45 -13.36
N GLY A 149 5.73 -0.87 -13.44
CA GLY A 149 6.41 -1.73 -14.40
C GLY A 149 7.69 -2.38 -13.89
N ASP A 150 8.25 -1.96 -12.76
CA ASP A 150 9.38 -2.65 -12.12
C ASP A 150 8.96 -4.03 -11.63
N ARG A 151 9.94 -4.94 -11.57
CA ARG A 151 9.75 -6.28 -11.03
C ARG A 151 10.33 -6.37 -9.62
N MET A 152 9.64 -7.08 -8.74
CA MET A 152 10.08 -7.34 -7.37
C MET A 152 10.06 -8.86 -7.12
N SER A 153 11.05 -9.36 -6.41
CA SER A 153 11.04 -10.71 -5.87
C SER A 153 10.74 -10.67 -4.39
N ILE A 154 9.76 -11.45 -3.96
CA ILE A 154 9.44 -11.67 -2.54
C ILE A 154 9.80 -13.11 -2.22
N THR A 155 10.76 -13.30 -1.30
CA THR A 155 11.16 -14.61 -0.82
C THR A 155 10.82 -14.72 0.65
N SER A 156 10.08 -15.75 1.03
CA SER A 156 9.83 -16.11 2.43
C SER A 156 10.49 -17.46 2.73
N THR A 157 11.24 -17.54 3.81
CA THR A 157 11.79 -18.79 4.31
C THR A 157 11.04 -19.19 5.57
N ILE A 158 10.43 -20.38 5.56
CA ILE A 158 9.82 -20.94 6.77
C ILE A 158 10.93 -21.67 7.52
N SER A 159 11.33 -21.13 8.67
CA SER A 159 12.20 -21.86 9.60
C SER A 159 11.35 -22.94 10.29
N LYS A 160 11.68 -24.20 10.10
CA LYS A 160 11.13 -25.28 10.94
C LYS A 160 11.86 -25.22 12.28
N SER A 161 11.16 -24.82 13.32
CA SER A 161 11.58 -24.96 14.71
C SER A 161 11.41 -26.40 15.16
#